data_3948d9a0f0ba6cd02a37357af0ef2c32
#
_entry.id   3948d9a0f0ba6cd02a37357af0ef2c32
#
_cell.length_a   1.000
_cell.length_b   1.000
_cell.length_c   1.000
_cell.angle_alpha   90.00
_cell.angle_beta   90.00
_cell.angle_gamma   90.00
#
_symmetry.space_group_name_H-M   'P 1'
#
loop_
_entity.id
_entity.type
_entity.pdbx_description
1 polymer ?
#
loop_
_entity_poly.entity_id
_entity_poly.type
_entity_poly.pdbx_seq_one_letter_code
_entity_poly.pdbx_strand_id
1 'polypeptide(L)'
;MKEFELKLKVLNGEEKWTFNYSDGLKLHNKTCRGCRTEKEALSFMTRFRKEQDNQYLIKNIAGDMFLPESDHLRRLNDFGKHPCNETIQQKRQFIELIINVFGNEAINNLPAIKIMNYLLKEHKNHSGSWKNFYLETFGNIYDETAWKCKTAVPKPDFQRFARNSKKPDIFSADELLVLMNRENWISYKEWLLFSITASCGLRLGEARALQTRQFKLYEGILVVDGFLKRDGWRTNYNKKGNASDRKIRCVPIPSKLLCEVADYIAVNKLESNDYLFLDENNRTYTNCHLEWSFKKALEKSGIKTIGKRFVPHSLRFTYVTKMRTALPVEDVRKIVGHTTIEMTEYYTQTMVNEMCSALQPTREIVSNLFN
;
A
#
# COMPACT_ATOMS: atom_id res chain seq x y z
N MET A 1 -26.05 -38.89 -1.26
CA MET A 1 -25.73 -39.53 -2.58
C MET A 1 -24.30 -39.19 -2.92
N LYS A 2 -23.53 -40.14 -3.40
CA LYS A 2 -22.12 -39.89 -3.79
C LYS A 2 -22.09 -39.07 -5.11
N GLU A 3 -21.23 -38.10 -5.17
CA GLU A 3 -20.96 -37.36 -6.40
C GLU A 3 -20.16 -38.22 -7.40
N PHE A 4 -20.37 -37.99 -8.71
CA PHE A 4 -19.70 -38.69 -9.79
C PHE A 4 -19.79 -40.23 -9.68
N GLU A 5 -20.96 -40.75 -9.29
CA GLU A 5 -21.29 -42.18 -9.36
C GLU A 5 -22.30 -42.37 -10.49
N LEU A 6 -21.90 -43.17 -11.50
CA LEU A 6 -22.78 -43.51 -12.63
C LEU A 6 -23.94 -44.39 -12.21
N LYS A 7 -25.14 -44.06 -12.72
CA LYS A 7 -26.36 -44.81 -12.51
C LYS A 7 -27.14 -44.90 -13.82
N LEU A 8 -27.60 -46.09 -14.13
CA LEU A 8 -28.54 -46.29 -15.22
C LEU A 8 -29.97 -45.97 -14.70
N LYS A 9 -30.70 -45.12 -15.36
CA LYS A 9 -32.07 -44.75 -15.03
C LYS A 9 -32.96 -44.84 -16.25
N VAL A 10 -34.22 -45.20 -16.07
CA VAL A 10 -35.24 -45.11 -17.09
C VAL A 10 -35.83 -43.69 -17.06
N LEU A 11 -35.61 -42.95 -18.11
CA LEU A 11 -36.11 -41.58 -18.31
C LEU A 11 -36.92 -41.54 -19.60
N ASN A 12 -38.20 -41.23 -19.50
CA ASN A 12 -39.16 -41.20 -20.63
C ASN A 12 -39.19 -42.52 -21.45
N GLY A 13 -39.12 -43.69 -20.73
CA GLY A 13 -39.16 -44.99 -21.36
C GLY A 13 -37.84 -45.48 -21.98
N GLU A 14 -36.78 -44.70 -21.89
CA GLU A 14 -35.45 -45.08 -22.37
C GLU A 14 -34.45 -45.20 -21.21
N GLU A 15 -33.57 -46.20 -21.27
CA GLU A 15 -32.46 -46.32 -20.34
C GLU A 15 -31.36 -45.28 -20.64
N LYS A 16 -31.05 -44.43 -19.65
CA LYS A 16 -30.05 -43.36 -19.77
C LYS A 16 -29.07 -43.40 -18.60
N TRP A 17 -27.81 -43.25 -18.89
CA TRP A 17 -26.74 -43.09 -17.91
C TRP A 17 -26.82 -41.68 -17.30
N THR A 18 -26.78 -41.61 -15.97
CA THR A 18 -26.82 -40.36 -15.21
C THR A 18 -25.81 -40.37 -14.09
N PHE A 19 -25.35 -39.21 -13.67
CA PHE A 19 -24.58 -39.05 -12.43
C PHE A 19 -24.97 -37.75 -11.72
N ASN A 20 -24.66 -37.70 -10.43
CA ASN A 20 -24.86 -36.47 -9.66
C ASN A 20 -23.53 -35.71 -9.57
N TYR A 21 -23.62 -34.38 -9.57
CA TYR A 21 -22.50 -33.47 -9.28
C TYR A 21 -23.01 -32.32 -8.44
N SER A 22 -22.12 -31.69 -7.66
CA SER A 22 -22.41 -30.49 -6.92
C SER A 22 -21.78 -29.27 -7.59
N ASP A 23 -22.51 -28.16 -7.59
CA ASP A 23 -21.96 -26.84 -7.95
C ASP A 23 -21.48 -26.06 -6.71
N GLY A 24 -21.42 -26.73 -5.54
CA GLY A 24 -21.09 -26.14 -4.26
C GLY A 24 -22.30 -25.60 -3.48
N LEU A 25 -23.46 -25.43 -4.13
CA LEU A 25 -24.72 -24.97 -3.51
C LEU A 25 -25.77 -26.07 -3.50
N LYS A 26 -25.89 -26.82 -4.59
CA LYS A 26 -26.91 -27.84 -4.78
C LYS A 26 -26.33 -29.06 -5.48
N LEU A 27 -26.98 -30.21 -5.24
CA LEU A 27 -26.69 -31.43 -5.97
C LEU A 27 -27.55 -31.45 -7.25
N HIS A 28 -26.89 -31.58 -8.38
CA HIS A 28 -27.51 -31.66 -9.71
C HIS A 28 -27.40 -33.07 -10.26
N ASN A 29 -28.37 -33.48 -11.09
CA ASN A 29 -28.31 -34.70 -11.86
C ASN A 29 -27.99 -34.40 -13.32
N LYS A 30 -26.99 -35.09 -13.88
CA LYS A 30 -26.55 -34.93 -15.28
C LYS A 30 -26.76 -36.21 -16.06
N THR A 31 -27.43 -36.08 -17.21
CA THR A 31 -27.60 -37.21 -18.14
C THR A 31 -26.46 -37.25 -19.14
N CYS A 32 -25.87 -38.44 -19.36
CA CYS A 32 -24.83 -38.68 -20.33
C CYS A 32 -25.45 -38.79 -21.73
N ARG A 33 -25.64 -37.64 -22.38
CA ARG A 33 -26.32 -37.59 -23.68
C ARG A 33 -25.47 -38.31 -24.76
N GLY A 34 -26.13 -39.17 -25.55
CA GLY A 34 -25.50 -39.90 -26.67
C GLY A 34 -24.68 -41.12 -26.24
N CYS A 35 -24.57 -41.43 -24.95
CA CYS A 35 -23.85 -42.62 -24.47
C CYS A 35 -24.78 -43.82 -24.45
N ARG A 36 -24.37 -44.88 -25.17
CA ARG A 36 -25.09 -46.17 -25.22
C ARG A 36 -24.50 -47.22 -24.30
N THR A 37 -23.22 -47.09 -23.99
CA THR A 37 -22.49 -48.06 -23.14
C THR A 37 -22.01 -47.36 -21.86
N GLU A 38 -21.78 -48.18 -20.81
CA GLU A 38 -21.20 -47.72 -19.55
C GLU A 38 -19.84 -47.06 -19.75
N LYS A 39 -19.01 -47.59 -20.65
CA LYS A 39 -17.69 -47.08 -20.98
C LYS A 39 -17.75 -45.68 -21.58
N GLU A 40 -18.72 -45.40 -22.46
CA GLU A 40 -18.96 -44.09 -23.04
C GLU A 40 -19.45 -43.13 -21.98
N ALA A 41 -20.37 -43.57 -21.11
CA ALA A 41 -20.90 -42.76 -20.01
C ALA A 41 -19.82 -42.41 -18.98
N LEU A 42 -18.92 -43.35 -18.67
CA LEU A 42 -17.75 -43.10 -17.81
C LEU A 42 -16.79 -42.10 -18.43
N SER A 43 -16.52 -42.21 -19.73
CA SER A 43 -15.71 -41.22 -20.46
C SER A 43 -16.34 -39.84 -20.47
N PHE A 44 -17.66 -39.74 -20.69
CA PHE A 44 -18.44 -38.51 -20.63
C PHE A 44 -18.34 -37.89 -19.24
N MET A 45 -18.60 -38.65 -18.18
CA MET A 45 -18.52 -38.22 -16.80
C MET A 45 -17.13 -37.70 -16.44
N THR A 46 -16.06 -38.44 -16.86
CA THR A 46 -14.67 -38.06 -16.61
C THR A 46 -14.32 -36.75 -17.31
N ARG A 47 -14.75 -36.57 -18.57
CA ARG A 47 -14.58 -35.30 -19.32
C ARG A 47 -15.30 -34.16 -18.65
N PHE A 48 -16.57 -34.38 -18.28
CA PHE A 48 -17.38 -33.36 -17.61
C PHE A 48 -16.74 -32.96 -16.27
N ARG A 49 -16.29 -33.92 -15.47
CA ARG A 49 -15.56 -33.65 -14.23
C ARG A 49 -14.31 -32.81 -14.47
N LYS A 50 -13.51 -33.16 -15.48
CA LYS A 50 -12.32 -32.42 -15.84
C LYS A 50 -12.64 -30.98 -16.32
N GLU A 51 -13.74 -30.79 -17.05
CA GLU A 51 -14.22 -29.46 -17.46
C GLU A 51 -14.67 -28.64 -16.25
N GLN A 52 -15.37 -29.26 -15.29
CA GLN A 52 -15.76 -28.61 -14.03
C GLN A 52 -14.52 -28.25 -13.20
N ASP A 53 -13.57 -29.15 -13.05
CA ASP A 53 -12.33 -28.91 -12.31
C ASP A 53 -11.52 -27.78 -12.98
N ASN A 54 -11.47 -27.72 -14.31
CA ASN A 54 -10.74 -26.71 -15.06
C ASN A 54 -11.26 -25.29 -14.81
N GLN A 55 -12.54 -25.07 -14.60
CA GLN A 55 -13.08 -23.74 -14.30
C GLN A 55 -12.56 -23.19 -12.96
N TYR A 56 -12.17 -24.07 -12.02
CA TYR A 56 -11.63 -23.71 -10.71
C TYR A 56 -10.10 -23.58 -10.70
N LEU A 57 -9.41 -23.82 -11.83
CA LEU A 57 -7.96 -23.63 -11.89
C LEU A 57 -7.60 -22.17 -11.65
N ILE A 58 -6.67 -21.95 -10.74
CA ILE A 58 -6.25 -20.59 -10.34
C ILE A 58 -5.82 -19.75 -11.55
N LYS A 59 -5.10 -20.34 -12.51
CA LYS A 59 -4.69 -19.61 -13.74
C LYS A 59 -5.88 -19.12 -14.58
N ASN A 60 -6.99 -19.87 -14.61
CA ASN A 60 -8.19 -19.50 -15.37
C ASN A 60 -9.03 -18.46 -14.65
N ILE A 61 -8.98 -18.42 -13.32
CA ILE A 61 -9.68 -17.43 -12.51
C ILE A 61 -8.89 -16.13 -12.46
N ALA A 62 -7.58 -16.21 -12.17
CA ALA A 62 -6.77 -15.05 -11.85
C ALA A 62 -6.06 -14.42 -13.07
N GLY A 63 -5.92 -15.15 -14.18
CA GLY A 63 -5.05 -14.76 -15.29
C GLY A 63 -5.37 -13.41 -15.92
N ASP A 64 -6.63 -13.01 -15.97
CA ASP A 64 -7.11 -11.74 -16.51
C ASP A 64 -7.41 -10.69 -15.43
N MET A 65 -7.42 -11.08 -14.13
CA MET A 65 -7.64 -10.11 -13.06
C MET A 65 -6.63 -8.98 -13.15
N PHE A 66 -7.06 -7.77 -12.92
CA PHE A 66 -6.25 -6.56 -13.00
C PHE A 66 -5.59 -6.29 -14.38
N LEU A 67 -5.98 -6.99 -15.46
CA LEU A 67 -5.69 -6.52 -16.82
C LEU A 67 -6.55 -5.28 -17.15
N PRO A 68 -6.08 -4.38 -18.01
CA PRO A 68 -6.91 -3.29 -18.51
C PRO A 68 -8.25 -3.83 -19.01
N GLU A 69 -9.35 -3.14 -18.66
CA GLU A 69 -10.72 -3.50 -19.07
C GLU A 69 -11.24 -4.87 -18.61
N SER A 70 -10.53 -5.55 -17.67
CA SER A 70 -11.02 -6.81 -17.11
C SER A 70 -12.35 -6.62 -16.38
N ASP A 71 -13.19 -7.65 -16.40
CA ASP A 71 -14.45 -7.63 -15.65
C ASP A 71 -14.24 -7.42 -14.15
N HIS A 72 -13.12 -7.90 -13.62
CA HIS A 72 -12.73 -7.65 -12.24
C HIS A 72 -12.56 -6.14 -11.94
N LEU A 73 -11.81 -5.42 -12.78
CA LEU A 73 -11.61 -3.98 -12.59
C LEU A 73 -12.91 -3.18 -12.82
N ARG A 74 -13.73 -3.57 -13.80
CA ARG A 74 -15.05 -2.93 -14.01
C ARG A 74 -15.90 -3.06 -12.77
N ARG A 75 -16.05 -4.27 -12.22
CA ARG A 75 -16.81 -4.49 -10.98
C ARG A 75 -16.26 -3.70 -9.79
N LEU A 76 -14.94 -3.64 -9.63
CA LEU A 76 -14.35 -2.80 -8.58
C LEU A 76 -14.78 -1.35 -8.72
N ASN A 77 -14.75 -0.81 -9.94
CA ASN A 77 -15.18 0.56 -10.23
C ASN A 77 -16.68 0.76 -9.96
N ASP A 78 -17.53 -0.19 -10.35
CA ASP A 78 -18.98 -0.16 -10.09
C ASP A 78 -19.29 -0.15 -8.58
N PHE A 79 -18.46 -0.82 -7.77
CA PHE A 79 -18.54 -0.76 -6.29
C PHE A 79 -17.84 0.47 -5.69
N GLY A 80 -17.45 1.46 -6.50
CA GLY A 80 -16.77 2.68 -6.02
C GLY A 80 -15.33 2.44 -5.54
N LYS A 81 -14.73 1.29 -5.84
CA LYS A 81 -13.34 0.97 -5.53
C LYS A 81 -12.48 1.25 -6.76
N HIS A 82 -11.73 2.34 -6.75
CA HIS A 82 -10.88 2.75 -7.86
C HIS A 82 -9.40 2.54 -7.51
N PRO A 83 -8.84 1.33 -7.70
CA PRO A 83 -7.43 1.07 -7.38
C PRO A 83 -6.53 1.92 -8.29
N CYS A 84 -5.48 2.50 -7.72
CA CYS A 84 -4.48 3.23 -8.50
C CYS A 84 -3.62 2.28 -9.34
N ASN A 85 -2.99 2.80 -10.38
CA ASN A 85 -2.16 2.01 -11.30
C ASN A 85 -1.06 1.21 -10.58
N GLU A 86 -0.44 1.80 -9.55
CA GLU A 86 0.58 1.08 -8.77
C GLU A 86 0.00 -0.13 -8.04
N THR A 87 -1.21 0.00 -7.47
CA THR A 87 -1.89 -1.12 -6.81
C THR A 87 -2.22 -2.21 -7.82
N ILE A 88 -2.72 -1.83 -9.01
CA ILE A 88 -3.02 -2.76 -10.10
C ILE A 88 -1.75 -3.51 -10.53
N GLN A 89 -0.66 -2.81 -10.81
CA GLN A 89 0.61 -3.41 -11.20
C GLN A 89 1.16 -4.34 -10.13
N GLN A 90 1.10 -3.92 -8.86
CA GLN A 90 1.54 -4.75 -7.74
C GLN A 90 0.69 -6.01 -7.60
N LYS A 91 -0.64 -5.90 -7.70
CA LYS A 91 -1.54 -7.06 -7.68
C LYS A 91 -1.25 -8.03 -8.83
N ARG A 92 -1.00 -7.53 -10.05
CA ARG A 92 -0.61 -8.36 -11.19
C ARG A 92 0.66 -9.15 -10.93
N GLN A 93 1.72 -8.52 -10.43
CA GLN A 93 2.96 -9.21 -10.07
C GLN A 93 2.72 -10.34 -9.07
N PHE A 94 1.89 -10.12 -8.06
CA PHE A 94 1.56 -11.16 -7.09
C PHE A 94 0.69 -12.27 -7.70
N ILE A 95 -0.23 -11.95 -8.61
CA ILE A 95 -1.00 -12.94 -9.35
C ILE A 95 -0.08 -13.83 -10.20
N GLU A 96 0.89 -13.26 -10.89
CA GLU A 96 1.88 -14.01 -11.67
C GLU A 96 2.68 -14.96 -10.76
N LEU A 97 3.13 -14.51 -9.60
CA LEU A 97 3.79 -15.37 -8.60
C LEU A 97 2.88 -16.51 -8.13
N ILE A 98 1.60 -16.23 -7.89
CA ILE A 98 0.61 -17.24 -7.48
C ILE A 98 0.37 -18.25 -8.60
N ILE A 99 0.18 -17.80 -9.84
CA ILE A 99 -0.06 -18.66 -11.01
C ILE A 99 1.14 -19.56 -11.28
N ASN A 100 2.35 -19.07 -11.16
CA ASN A 100 3.56 -19.85 -11.37
C ASN A 100 3.66 -21.06 -10.42
N VAL A 101 3.12 -20.94 -9.22
CA VAL A 101 3.20 -22.01 -8.20
C VAL A 101 1.91 -22.84 -8.13
N PHE A 102 0.76 -22.17 -8.13
CA PHE A 102 -0.55 -22.77 -7.85
C PHE A 102 -1.49 -22.75 -9.05
N GLY A 103 -1.06 -22.25 -10.21
CA GLY A 103 -1.93 -22.03 -11.37
C GLY A 103 -2.67 -23.25 -11.90
N ASN A 104 -2.08 -24.43 -11.77
CA ASN A 104 -2.67 -25.69 -12.19
C ASN A 104 -3.46 -26.40 -11.07
N GLU A 105 -3.61 -25.76 -9.92
CA GLU A 105 -4.43 -26.27 -8.81
C GLU A 105 -5.83 -25.66 -8.84
N ALA A 106 -6.82 -26.46 -8.48
CA ALA A 106 -8.19 -26.02 -8.35
C ALA A 106 -8.38 -25.33 -6.99
N ILE A 107 -8.83 -24.08 -6.99
CA ILE A 107 -8.91 -23.26 -5.78
C ILE A 107 -9.88 -23.82 -4.73
N ASN A 108 -10.93 -24.50 -5.16
CA ASN A 108 -11.90 -25.14 -4.26
C ASN A 108 -11.32 -26.33 -3.49
N ASN A 109 -10.19 -26.90 -3.97
CA ASN A 109 -9.51 -28.05 -3.36
C ASN A 109 -8.16 -27.68 -2.74
N LEU A 110 -7.75 -26.40 -2.79
CA LEU A 110 -6.46 -25.96 -2.28
C LEU A 110 -6.53 -25.62 -0.79
N PRO A 111 -5.89 -26.45 0.08
CA PRO A 111 -5.95 -26.18 1.51
C PRO A 111 -5.10 -24.96 1.88
N ALA A 112 -5.64 -24.11 2.76
CA ALA A 112 -4.95 -22.90 3.25
C ALA A 112 -3.55 -23.19 3.81
N ILE A 113 -3.38 -24.32 4.49
CA ILE A 113 -2.08 -24.73 5.08
C ILE A 113 -0.99 -24.91 4.02
N LYS A 114 -1.33 -25.31 2.79
CA LYS A 114 -0.38 -25.45 1.69
C LYS A 114 0.16 -24.07 1.27
N ILE A 115 -0.69 -23.06 1.20
CA ILE A 115 -0.31 -21.67 0.89
C ILE A 115 0.56 -21.12 2.01
N MET A 116 0.18 -21.35 3.27
CA MET A 116 0.94 -20.88 4.43
C MET A 116 2.32 -21.51 4.50
N ASN A 117 2.42 -22.82 4.31
CA ASN A 117 3.70 -23.55 4.30
C ASN A 117 4.62 -23.06 3.17
N TYR A 118 4.08 -22.80 1.98
CA TYR A 118 4.83 -22.20 0.88
C TYR A 118 5.45 -20.85 1.28
N LEU A 119 4.66 -19.96 1.90
CA LEU A 119 5.16 -18.65 2.33
C LEU A 119 6.19 -18.74 3.45
N LEU A 120 6.05 -19.72 4.36
CA LEU A 120 7.00 -19.94 5.45
C LEU A 120 8.33 -20.49 4.94
N LYS A 121 8.30 -21.38 3.95
CA LYS A 121 9.48 -22.07 3.44
C LYS A 121 10.21 -21.24 2.38
N GLU A 122 9.52 -20.88 1.30
CA GLU A 122 10.14 -20.26 0.12
C GLU A 122 10.32 -18.75 0.29
N HIS A 123 9.47 -18.10 1.09
CA HIS A 123 9.49 -16.65 1.32
C HIS A 123 9.85 -16.29 2.76
N LYS A 124 10.63 -17.12 3.46
CA LYS A 124 11.03 -16.89 4.86
C LYS A 124 11.66 -15.51 5.09
N ASN A 125 12.45 -15.02 4.15
CA ASN A 125 13.18 -13.76 4.23
C ASN A 125 12.33 -12.52 3.85
N HIS A 126 11.12 -12.70 3.30
CA HIS A 126 10.23 -11.58 3.00
C HIS A 126 9.55 -11.05 4.27
N SER A 127 9.28 -9.73 4.28
CA SER A 127 8.57 -9.10 5.39
C SER A 127 7.17 -9.66 5.60
N GLY A 128 6.66 -9.60 6.84
CA GLY A 128 5.27 -9.97 7.11
C GLY A 128 4.26 -9.15 6.31
N SER A 129 4.56 -7.89 6.00
CA SER A 129 3.71 -7.05 5.12
C SER A 129 3.64 -7.58 3.70
N TRP A 130 4.75 -8.07 3.14
CA TRP A 130 4.79 -8.69 1.82
C TRP A 130 3.97 -9.99 1.80
N LYS A 131 4.18 -10.86 2.79
CA LYS A 131 3.42 -12.12 2.93
C LYS A 131 1.93 -11.87 3.10
N ASN A 132 1.54 -10.87 3.90
CA ASN A 132 0.14 -10.48 4.07
C ASN A 132 -0.50 -9.95 2.79
N PHE A 133 0.26 -9.23 1.96
CA PHE A 133 -0.22 -8.76 0.66
C PHE A 133 -0.41 -9.93 -0.33
N TYR A 134 0.47 -10.94 -0.27
CA TYR A 134 0.31 -12.19 -1.02
C TYR A 134 -1.00 -12.90 -0.63
N LEU A 135 -1.25 -13.08 0.68
CA LEU A 135 -2.49 -13.69 1.19
C LEU A 135 -3.74 -12.87 0.82
N GLU A 136 -3.66 -11.54 0.86
CA GLU A 136 -4.73 -10.66 0.43
C GLU A 136 -5.03 -10.84 -1.07
N THR A 137 -3.99 -10.97 -1.90
CA THR A 137 -4.16 -11.22 -3.34
C THR A 137 -4.78 -12.58 -3.58
N PHE A 138 -4.38 -13.60 -2.83
CA PHE A 138 -5.03 -14.91 -2.85
C PHE A 138 -6.51 -14.82 -2.46
N GLY A 139 -6.82 -14.04 -1.42
CA GLY A 139 -8.20 -13.76 -1.02
C GLY A 139 -9.04 -13.14 -2.14
N ASN A 140 -8.45 -12.24 -2.94
CA ASN A 140 -9.14 -11.67 -4.10
C ASN A 140 -9.45 -12.72 -5.18
N ILE A 141 -8.60 -13.75 -5.34
CA ILE A 141 -8.85 -14.86 -6.27
C ILE A 141 -10.04 -15.70 -5.78
N TYR A 142 -10.17 -15.96 -4.48
CA TYR A 142 -11.36 -16.61 -3.91
C TYR A 142 -12.63 -15.79 -4.19
N ASP A 143 -12.57 -14.48 -3.97
CA ASP A 143 -13.70 -13.58 -4.24
C ASP A 143 -14.07 -13.58 -5.74
N GLU A 144 -13.08 -13.62 -6.65
CA GLU A 144 -13.28 -13.67 -8.09
C GLU A 144 -13.91 -14.99 -8.56
N THR A 145 -13.61 -16.10 -7.87
CA THR A 145 -14.18 -17.41 -8.19
C THR A 145 -15.69 -17.40 -8.13
N ALA A 146 -16.27 -16.72 -7.14
CA ALA A 146 -17.73 -16.61 -7.01
C ALA A 146 -18.38 -15.96 -8.23
N TRP A 147 -17.71 -14.97 -8.83
CA TRP A 147 -18.20 -14.29 -10.03
C TRP A 147 -18.04 -15.14 -11.29
N LYS A 148 -16.86 -15.73 -11.49
CA LYS A 148 -16.55 -16.50 -12.71
C LYS A 148 -17.23 -17.86 -12.75
N CYS A 149 -17.24 -18.58 -11.64
CA CYS A 149 -17.81 -19.92 -11.55
C CYS A 149 -19.27 -19.93 -11.10
N LYS A 150 -19.83 -18.76 -10.75
CA LYS A 150 -21.19 -18.61 -10.19
C LYS A 150 -21.45 -19.49 -8.96
N THR A 151 -20.40 -19.81 -8.23
CA THR A 151 -20.40 -20.70 -7.08
C THR A 151 -19.53 -20.11 -5.98
N ALA A 152 -20.06 -20.01 -4.77
CA ALA A 152 -19.30 -19.55 -3.63
C ALA A 152 -18.28 -20.62 -3.19
N VAL A 153 -17.01 -20.31 -3.27
CA VAL A 153 -15.94 -21.12 -2.66
C VAL A 153 -15.59 -20.48 -1.31
N PRO A 154 -15.67 -21.23 -0.20
CA PRO A 154 -15.33 -20.69 1.11
C PRO A 154 -13.91 -20.13 1.12
N LYS A 155 -13.79 -18.83 1.41
CA LYS A 155 -12.51 -18.16 1.55
C LYS A 155 -11.88 -18.52 2.89
N PRO A 156 -10.65 -19.05 2.90
CA PRO A 156 -9.98 -19.37 4.15
C PRO A 156 -9.71 -18.10 4.98
N ASP A 157 -9.83 -18.21 6.29
CA ASP A 157 -9.32 -17.21 7.20
C ASP A 157 -7.80 -17.41 7.35
N PHE A 158 -7.03 -16.64 6.61
CA PHE A 158 -5.57 -16.72 6.64
C PHE A 158 -5.01 -16.04 7.90
N GLN A 159 -4.27 -16.79 8.69
CA GLN A 159 -3.49 -16.20 9.78
C GLN A 159 -2.51 -15.16 9.24
N ARG A 160 -2.56 -13.94 9.77
CA ARG A 160 -1.70 -12.85 9.33
C ARG A 160 -0.30 -12.95 9.95
N PHE A 161 0.71 -12.65 9.15
CA PHE A 161 2.09 -12.53 9.62
C PHE A 161 2.30 -11.22 10.37
N ALA A 162 3.12 -11.25 11.43
CA ALA A 162 3.50 -10.06 12.15
C ALA A 162 4.22 -9.06 11.22
N ARG A 163 3.86 -7.78 11.32
CA ARG A 163 4.48 -6.70 10.53
C ARG A 163 5.69 -6.15 11.29
N ASN A 164 6.79 -6.87 11.26
CA ASN A 164 8.02 -6.51 11.96
C ASN A 164 8.86 -5.48 11.17
N SER A 165 8.23 -4.48 10.53
CA SER A 165 8.99 -3.42 9.89
C SER A 165 9.51 -2.44 10.95
N LYS A 166 10.83 -2.25 11.01
CA LYS A 166 11.43 -1.22 11.85
C LYS A 166 10.86 0.15 11.44
N LYS A 167 10.32 0.87 12.41
CA LYS A 167 9.86 2.25 12.19
C LYS A 167 11.04 3.12 11.73
N PRO A 168 10.81 4.19 10.95
CA PRO A 168 11.82 5.20 10.74
C PRO A 168 12.23 5.83 12.07
N ASP A 169 13.52 6.03 12.28
CA ASP A 169 14.03 6.76 13.43
C ASP A 169 13.82 8.28 13.22
N ILE A 170 13.75 9.03 14.32
CA ILE A 170 13.68 10.49 14.34
C ILE A 170 15.08 11.08 14.48
N PHE A 171 15.25 12.26 13.93
CA PHE A 171 16.49 13.04 14.10
C PHE A 171 16.45 13.81 15.41
N SER A 172 17.57 13.86 16.12
CA SER A 172 17.78 14.87 17.18
C SER A 172 17.82 16.29 16.55
N ALA A 173 17.79 17.32 17.39
CA ALA A 173 17.90 18.70 16.89
C ALA A 173 19.25 18.93 16.19
N ASP A 174 20.33 18.44 16.78
CA ASP A 174 21.68 18.58 16.24
C ASP A 174 21.88 17.77 14.96
N GLU A 175 21.39 16.52 14.90
CA GLU A 175 21.41 15.70 13.69
C GLU A 175 20.64 16.36 12.55
N LEU A 176 19.46 16.94 12.85
CA LEU A 176 18.69 17.65 11.82
C LEU A 176 19.40 18.91 11.34
N LEU A 177 19.99 19.68 12.25
CA LEU A 177 20.77 20.87 11.90
C LEU A 177 21.95 20.53 10.98
N VAL A 178 22.71 19.51 11.33
CA VAL A 178 23.84 19.02 10.53
C VAL A 178 23.36 18.51 9.18
N LEU A 179 22.28 17.70 9.12
CA LEU A 179 21.74 17.19 7.86
C LEU A 179 21.31 18.34 6.93
N MET A 180 20.68 19.38 7.48
CA MET A 180 20.18 20.52 6.71
C MET A 180 21.25 21.54 6.35
N ASN A 181 22.53 21.30 6.66
CA ASN A 181 23.61 22.10 6.08
C ASN A 181 23.60 21.92 4.56
N ARG A 182 23.55 23.05 3.83
CA ARG A 182 23.42 23.07 2.36
C ARG A 182 24.53 22.30 1.64
N GLU A 183 25.72 22.31 2.19
CA GLU A 183 26.87 21.62 1.63
C GLU A 183 26.72 20.10 1.55
N ASN A 184 25.85 19.51 2.37
CA ASN A 184 25.61 18.08 2.36
C ASN A 184 24.77 17.61 1.16
N TRP A 185 24.06 18.52 0.51
CA TRP A 185 23.14 18.21 -0.59
C TRP A 185 23.80 18.36 -1.95
N ILE A 186 23.33 17.58 -2.93
CA ILE A 186 23.88 17.56 -4.28
C ILE A 186 23.58 18.86 -5.00
N SER A 187 22.37 19.40 -4.83
CA SER A 187 21.94 20.64 -5.43
C SER A 187 21.17 21.52 -4.46
N TYR A 188 21.11 22.83 -4.77
CA TYR A 188 20.29 23.77 -4.03
C TYR A 188 18.80 23.38 -4.05
N LYS A 189 18.31 22.89 -5.19
CA LYS A 189 16.91 22.46 -5.35
C LYS A 189 16.55 21.33 -4.37
N GLU A 190 17.42 20.34 -4.23
CA GLU A 190 17.21 19.21 -3.33
C GLU A 190 17.29 19.66 -1.87
N TRP A 191 18.28 20.48 -1.52
CA TRP A 191 18.38 21.07 -0.19
C TRP A 191 17.09 21.84 0.18
N LEU A 192 16.60 22.68 -0.71
CA LEU A 192 15.40 23.48 -0.48
C LEU A 192 14.14 22.59 -0.34
N LEU A 193 14.01 21.58 -1.21
CA LEU A 193 12.91 20.60 -1.14
C LEU A 193 12.88 19.88 0.21
N PHE A 194 14.04 19.39 0.65
CA PHE A 194 14.12 18.65 1.91
C PHE A 194 14.03 19.56 3.14
N SER A 195 14.51 20.80 3.05
CA SER A 195 14.31 21.82 4.10
C SER A 195 12.85 22.15 4.30
N ILE A 196 12.08 22.33 3.22
CA ILE A 196 10.62 22.52 3.29
C ILE A 196 9.95 21.23 3.83
N THR A 197 10.39 20.06 3.37
CA THR A 197 9.87 18.77 3.85
C THR A 197 10.03 18.61 5.35
N ALA A 198 11.19 18.94 5.89
CA ALA A 198 11.50 18.86 7.32
C ALA A 198 10.73 19.88 8.14
N SER A 199 10.68 21.14 7.66
CA SER A 199 10.08 22.27 8.38
C SER A 199 8.56 22.28 8.36
N CYS A 200 7.92 21.67 7.33
CA CYS A 200 6.48 21.62 7.16
C CYS A 200 5.89 20.23 7.32
N GLY A 201 6.71 19.23 7.64
CA GLY A 201 6.26 17.85 7.85
C GLY A 201 5.60 17.20 6.64
N LEU A 202 6.05 17.51 5.42
CA LEU A 202 5.45 17.02 4.19
C LEU A 202 5.72 15.53 3.93
N ARG A 203 4.78 14.89 3.22
CA ARG A 203 5.11 13.60 2.55
C ARG A 203 5.95 13.88 1.31
N LEU A 204 6.83 12.96 0.93
CA LEU A 204 7.71 13.15 -0.23
C LEU A 204 6.92 13.46 -1.52
N GLY A 205 5.78 12.78 -1.73
CA GLY A 205 4.91 13.06 -2.88
C GLY A 205 4.21 14.44 -2.82
N GLU A 206 3.97 15.01 -1.63
CA GLU A 206 3.47 16.36 -1.45
C GLU A 206 4.57 17.38 -1.76
N ALA A 207 5.79 17.15 -1.26
CA ALA A 207 6.95 18.02 -1.53
C ALA A 207 7.29 18.09 -3.04
N ARG A 208 7.23 16.96 -3.74
CA ARG A 208 7.42 16.88 -5.20
C ARG A 208 6.33 17.62 -5.99
N ALA A 209 5.13 17.74 -5.43
CA ALA A 209 3.97 18.37 -6.07
C ALA A 209 3.88 19.89 -5.84
N LEU A 210 4.84 20.48 -5.12
CA LEU A 210 4.79 21.89 -4.77
C LEU A 210 4.83 22.79 -6.01
N GLN A 211 3.90 23.72 -6.04
CA GLN A 211 3.79 24.78 -7.04
C GLN A 211 3.90 26.15 -6.37
N THR A 212 4.37 27.14 -7.12
CA THR A 212 4.60 28.51 -6.62
C THR A 212 3.37 29.09 -5.93
N ARG A 213 2.16 28.93 -6.45
CA ARG A 213 0.88 29.43 -5.92
C ARG A 213 0.54 28.94 -4.50
N GLN A 214 1.17 27.85 -4.06
CA GLN A 214 0.91 27.27 -2.75
C GLN A 214 1.59 28.04 -1.61
N PHE A 215 2.61 28.85 -1.92
CA PHE A 215 3.33 29.66 -0.95
C PHE A 215 2.62 31.00 -0.78
N LYS A 216 1.99 31.21 0.37
CA LYS A 216 1.38 32.48 0.77
C LYS A 216 2.44 33.31 1.49
N LEU A 217 3.25 34.02 0.69
CA LEU A 217 4.46 34.67 1.16
C LEU A 217 4.18 35.72 2.27
N TYR A 218 3.09 36.46 2.14
CA TYR A 218 2.72 37.51 3.14
C TYR A 218 2.19 36.89 4.44
N GLU A 219 1.48 35.77 4.33
CA GLU A 219 0.87 35.09 5.49
C GLU A 219 1.83 34.12 6.18
N GLY A 220 2.97 33.81 5.57
CA GLY A 220 3.92 32.82 6.10
C GLY A 220 3.38 31.40 6.09
N ILE A 221 2.53 31.04 5.12
CA ILE A 221 1.80 29.79 5.07
C ILE A 221 2.09 29.02 3.77
N LEU A 222 2.26 27.71 3.89
CA LEU A 222 2.25 26.77 2.78
C LEU A 222 0.90 26.04 2.72
N VAL A 223 0.21 26.14 1.58
CA VAL A 223 -1.03 25.41 1.30
C VAL A 223 -0.70 24.06 0.64
N VAL A 224 -0.99 22.96 1.32
CA VAL A 224 -0.75 21.62 0.79
C VAL A 224 -2.07 21.07 0.23
N ASP A 225 -2.22 21.13 -1.09
CA ASP A 225 -3.47 20.83 -1.81
C ASP A 225 -3.37 19.66 -2.79
N GLY A 226 -2.24 18.96 -2.85
CA GLY A 226 -2.06 17.85 -3.75
C GLY A 226 -0.79 17.04 -3.51
N PHE A 227 -0.62 15.99 -4.28
CA PHE A 227 0.60 15.19 -4.30
C PHE A 227 0.87 14.60 -5.69
N LEU A 228 2.14 14.26 -5.94
CA LEU A 228 2.52 13.50 -7.14
C LEU A 228 2.47 12.01 -6.87
N LYS A 229 1.79 11.29 -7.73
CA LYS A 229 1.82 9.83 -7.80
C LYS A 229 3.18 9.36 -8.35
N ARG A 230 3.45 8.06 -8.32
CA ARG A 230 4.69 7.49 -8.87
C ARG A 230 4.83 7.70 -10.38
N ASP A 231 3.72 7.65 -11.10
CA ASP A 231 3.63 7.90 -12.55
C ASP A 231 3.82 9.37 -12.94
N GLY A 232 4.06 10.27 -11.97
CA GLY A 232 4.23 11.70 -12.19
C GLY A 232 2.92 12.49 -12.27
N TRP A 233 1.76 11.84 -12.17
CA TRP A 233 0.47 12.54 -12.21
C TRP A 233 0.22 13.29 -10.90
N ARG A 234 -0.08 14.59 -10.99
CA ARG A 234 -0.47 15.42 -9.84
C ARG A 234 -1.95 15.31 -9.57
N THR A 235 -2.30 15.02 -8.33
CA THR A 235 -3.68 15.10 -7.84
C THR A 235 -3.94 16.48 -7.22
N ASN A 236 -5.18 16.95 -7.30
CA ASN A 236 -5.63 18.18 -6.64
C ASN A 236 -6.19 17.91 -5.24
N TYR A 237 -5.78 16.80 -4.62
CA TYR A 237 -6.17 16.40 -3.28
C TYR A 237 -5.02 15.61 -2.64
N ASN A 238 -4.99 15.59 -1.31
CA ASN A 238 -3.96 14.88 -0.57
C ASN A 238 -4.12 13.37 -0.67
N LYS A 239 -3.02 12.62 -0.51
CA LYS A 239 -2.91 11.17 -0.73
C LYS A 239 -4.03 10.32 -0.12
N LYS A 240 -4.68 10.75 0.96
CA LYS A 240 -5.79 10.06 1.61
C LYS A 240 -7.14 10.80 1.49
N GLY A 241 -7.22 11.77 0.62
CA GLY A 241 -8.47 12.38 0.16
C GLY A 241 -8.93 11.76 -1.14
N ASN A 242 -10.12 12.11 -1.56
CA ASN A 242 -10.66 11.86 -2.89
C ASN A 242 -11.02 13.18 -3.55
N ALA A 243 -11.55 13.16 -4.77
CA ALA A 243 -11.93 14.38 -5.49
C ALA A 243 -13.03 15.18 -4.77
N SER A 244 -13.89 14.53 -3.98
CA SER A 244 -14.95 15.17 -3.17
C SER A 244 -14.45 15.67 -1.82
N ASP A 245 -13.44 14.99 -1.22
CA ASP A 245 -12.85 15.37 0.07
C ASP A 245 -11.37 15.72 -0.13
N ARG A 246 -11.11 16.96 -0.55
CA ARG A 246 -9.78 17.42 -0.97
C ARG A 246 -8.72 17.46 0.14
N LYS A 247 -9.11 17.42 1.42
CA LYS A 247 -8.21 17.46 2.60
C LYS A 247 -7.05 18.44 2.46
N ILE A 248 -7.35 19.65 1.98
CA ILE A 248 -6.38 20.75 1.91
C ILE A 248 -6.00 21.14 3.35
N ARG A 249 -4.71 21.40 3.56
CA ARG A 249 -4.23 21.89 4.84
C ARG A 249 -3.26 23.05 4.66
N CYS A 250 -3.21 23.92 5.65
CA CYS A 250 -2.25 25.00 5.75
C CYS A 250 -1.19 24.64 6.80
N VAL A 251 0.07 24.88 6.48
CA VAL A 251 1.20 24.62 7.37
C VAL A 251 2.03 25.89 7.47
N PRO A 252 2.39 26.37 8.68
CA PRO A 252 3.29 27.51 8.82
C PRO A 252 4.67 27.14 8.28
N ILE A 253 5.32 28.09 7.60
CA ILE A 253 6.69 27.96 7.10
C ILE A 253 7.59 28.96 7.83
N PRO A 254 8.79 28.55 8.31
CA PRO A 254 9.72 29.47 8.96
C PRO A 254 10.13 30.65 8.05
N SER A 255 10.14 31.87 8.58
CA SER A 255 10.39 33.09 7.80
C SER A 255 11.68 33.04 7.00
N LYS A 256 12.76 32.53 7.58
CA LYS A 256 14.06 32.38 6.87
C LYS A 256 13.93 31.46 5.65
N LEU A 257 13.23 30.34 5.79
CA LEU A 257 13.00 29.39 4.70
C LEU A 257 12.04 29.99 3.65
N LEU A 258 11.08 30.80 4.09
CA LEU A 258 10.16 31.49 3.19
C LEU A 258 10.90 32.51 2.31
N CYS A 259 11.89 33.24 2.84
CA CYS A 259 12.76 34.12 2.05
C CYS A 259 13.53 33.31 1.00
N GLU A 260 14.15 32.19 1.37
CA GLU A 260 14.85 31.30 0.43
C GLU A 260 13.94 30.83 -0.72
N VAL A 261 12.67 30.52 -0.40
CA VAL A 261 11.67 30.14 -1.42
C VAL A 261 11.31 31.33 -2.31
N ALA A 262 11.10 32.51 -1.74
CA ALA A 262 10.77 33.70 -2.50
C ALA A 262 11.91 34.11 -3.47
N ASP A 263 13.15 34.07 -3.00
CA ASP A 263 14.33 34.34 -3.81
C ASP A 263 14.48 33.28 -4.93
N TYR A 264 14.25 32.01 -4.59
CA TYR A 264 14.29 30.94 -5.59
C TYR A 264 13.24 31.14 -6.70
N ILE A 265 12.00 31.51 -6.34
CA ILE A 265 10.93 31.79 -7.28
C ILE A 265 11.31 33.00 -8.18
N ALA A 266 11.84 34.06 -7.60
CA ALA A 266 12.21 35.27 -8.33
C ALA A 266 13.37 35.03 -9.29
N VAL A 267 14.45 34.39 -8.83
CA VAL A 267 15.64 34.08 -9.63
C VAL A 267 15.31 33.17 -10.83
N ASN A 268 14.45 32.17 -10.62
CA ASN A 268 14.06 31.23 -11.67
C ASN A 268 12.85 31.73 -12.48
N LYS A 269 12.29 32.89 -12.18
CA LYS A 269 11.11 33.50 -12.86
C LYS A 269 9.93 32.53 -12.94
N LEU A 270 9.68 31.81 -11.85
CA LEU A 270 8.60 30.82 -11.81
C LEU A 270 7.23 31.50 -11.74
N GLU A 271 6.32 31.04 -12.60
CA GLU A 271 4.93 31.47 -12.60
C GLU A 271 4.07 30.72 -11.57
N SER A 272 2.84 31.17 -11.36
CA SER A 272 1.95 30.69 -10.30
C SER A 272 1.73 29.17 -10.29
N ASN A 273 1.60 28.55 -11.46
CA ASN A 273 1.34 27.11 -11.59
C ASN A 273 2.59 26.26 -11.86
N ASP A 274 3.77 26.90 -11.91
CA ASP A 274 5.00 26.15 -12.13
C ASP A 274 5.33 25.28 -10.92
N TYR A 275 5.87 24.10 -11.20
CA TYR A 275 6.44 23.25 -10.16
C TYR A 275 7.69 23.92 -9.60
N LEU A 276 7.79 23.94 -8.28
CA LEU A 276 8.95 24.52 -7.62
C LEU A 276 10.23 23.74 -7.91
N PHE A 277 10.11 22.41 -8.07
CA PHE A 277 11.26 21.52 -8.20
C PHE A 277 11.17 20.64 -9.43
N LEU A 278 11.99 20.94 -10.42
CA LEU A 278 12.15 20.15 -11.63
C LEU A 278 13.61 19.74 -11.81
N ASP A 279 13.82 18.56 -12.41
CA ASP A 279 15.14 18.09 -12.82
C ASP A 279 15.67 18.89 -14.03
N GLU A 280 16.86 18.56 -14.52
CA GLU A 280 17.49 19.22 -15.66
C GLU A 280 16.72 19.02 -16.99
N ASN A 281 15.81 18.04 -17.03
CA ASN A 281 14.96 17.76 -18.18
C ASN A 281 13.53 18.32 -18.02
N ASN A 282 13.33 19.27 -17.12
CA ASN A 282 12.02 19.85 -16.78
C ASN A 282 10.96 18.81 -16.32
N ARG A 283 11.39 17.74 -15.66
CA ARG A 283 10.51 16.73 -15.09
C ARG A 283 10.56 16.77 -13.58
N THR A 284 9.46 16.43 -12.95
CA THR A 284 9.41 16.31 -11.49
C THR A 284 10.33 15.17 -11.02
N TYR A 285 11.08 15.39 -9.93
CA TYR A 285 11.94 14.36 -9.34
C TYR A 285 11.21 13.06 -9.09
N THR A 286 11.86 11.91 -9.32
CA THR A 286 11.34 10.60 -8.92
C THR A 286 11.57 10.32 -7.43
N ASN A 287 10.78 9.43 -6.83
CA ASN A 287 11.03 9.02 -5.44
C ASN A 287 12.41 8.38 -5.29
N CYS A 288 12.82 7.53 -6.25
CA CYS A 288 14.13 6.86 -6.22
C CYS A 288 15.29 7.87 -6.22
N HIS A 289 15.19 8.92 -7.04
CA HIS A 289 16.22 9.97 -7.06
C HIS A 289 16.29 10.69 -5.71
N LEU A 290 15.17 11.11 -5.15
CA LEU A 290 15.15 11.82 -3.86
C LEU A 290 15.57 10.92 -2.70
N GLU A 291 15.22 9.64 -2.70
CA GLU A 291 15.71 8.67 -1.70
C GLU A 291 17.24 8.50 -1.80
N TRP A 292 17.78 8.45 -3.01
CA TRP A 292 19.22 8.40 -3.26
C TRP A 292 19.91 9.70 -2.81
N SER A 293 19.39 10.87 -3.20
CA SER A 293 19.91 12.17 -2.79
C SER A 293 19.92 12.33 -1.26
N PHE A 294 18.83 11.96 -0.60
CA PHE A 294 18.75 11.96 0.86
C PHE A 294 19.82 11.06 1.50
N LYS A 295 20.01 9.86 0.96
CA LYS A 295 21.05 8.94 1.42
C LYS A 295 22.44 9.56 1.27
N LYS A 296 22.72 10.21 0.15
CA LYS A 296 24.01 10.92 -0.09
C LYS A 296 24.22 12.06 0.89
N ALA A 297 23.18 12.87 1.14
CA ALA A 297 23.23 13.94 2.14
C ALA A 297 23.51 13.38 3.55
N LEU A 298 22.87 12.27 3.91
CA LEU A 298 23.05 11.60 5.19
C LEU A 298 24.49 11.04 5.33
N GLU A 299 25.03 10.43 4.29
CA GLU A 299 26.42 9.95 4.25
C GLU A 299 27.40 11.11 4.44
N LYS A 300 27.20 12.22 3.70
CA LYS A 300 28.10 13.39 3.74
C LYS A 300 28.01 14.16 5.06
N SER A 301 26.86 14.12 5.72
CA SER A 301 26.67 14.77 7.02
C SER A 301 27.43 14.13 8.18
N GLY A 302 27.96 12.91 8.01
CA GLY A 302 28.67 12.17 9.04
C GLY A 302 27.77 11.68 10.20
N ILE A 303 26.45 11.78 10.07
CA ILE A 303 25.52 11.31 11.12
C ILE A 303 25.64 9.79 11.28
N LYS A 304 25.77 9.34 12.52
CA LYS A 304 25.85 7.91 12.86
C LYS A 304 24.54 7.21 12.57
N THR A 305 24.54 6.28 11.62
CA THR A 305 23.34 5.53 11.21
C THR A 305 23.30 4.09 11.75
N ILE A 306 24.34 3.65 12.48
CA ILE A 306 24.40 2.30 13.03
C ILE A 306 23.22 2.06 13.98
N GLY A 307 22.44 1.02 13.71
CA GLY A 307 21.23 0.69 14.46
C GLY A 307 20.03 1.59 14.18
N LYS A 308 20.18 2.70 13.46
CA LYS A 308 19.12 3.65 13.08
C LYS A 308 18.66 3.44 11.63
N ARG A 309 17.37 3.70 11.36
CA ARG A 309 16.77 3.68 10.04
C ARG A 309 16.31 5.08 9.67
N PHE A 310 17.19 5.87 9.07
CA PHE A 310 16.83 7.17 8.50
C PHE A 310 16.42 7.02 7.03
N VAL A 311 15.28 7.58 6.69
CA VAL A 311 14.69 7.64 5.34
C VAL A 311 14.05 9.02 5.16
N PRO A 312 13.71 9.48 3.95
CA PRO A 312 13.04 10.78 3.78
C PRO A 312 11.83 10.98 4.69
N HIS A 313 11.08 9.90 4.95
CA HIS A 313 9.93 9.95 5.86
C HIS A 313 10.32 10.22 7.34
N SER A 314 11.58 9.98 7.73
CA SER A 314 12.12 10.35 9.05
C SER A 314 11.99 11.85 9.35
N LEU A 315 12.11 12.70 8.33
CA LEU A 315 11.92 14.15 8.49
C LEU A 315 10.52 14.49 8.97
N ARG A 316 9.51 13.87 8.35
CA ARG A 316 8.13 14.04 8.79
C ARG A 316 7.89 13.42 10.18
N PHE A 317 8.49 12.26 10.47
CA PHE A 317 8.43 11.67 11.82
C PHE A 317 9.00 12.64 12.85
N THR A 318 10.16 13.22 12.59
CA THR A 318 10.78 14.23 13.47
C THR A 318 9.87 15.45 13.65
N TYR A 319 9.30 15.97 12.56
CA TYR A 319 8.36 17.10 12.63
C TYR A 319 7.16 16.78 13.52
N VAL A 320 6.47 15.65 13.28
CA VAL A 320 5.29 15.26 14.07
C VAL A 320 5.64 15.09 15.53
N THR A 321 6.74 14.38 15.84
CA THR A 321 7.22 14.17 17.20
C THR A 321 7.46 15.51 17.91
N LYS A 322 8.16 16.44 17.25
CA LYS A 322 8.43 17.76 17.79
C LYS A 322 7.14 18.59 17.99
N MET A 323 6.20 18.58 17.04
CA MET A 323 4.92 19.27 17.21
C MET A 323 4.11 18.71 18.38
N ARG A 324 4.20 17.41 18.64
CA ARG A 324 3.50 16.76 19.77
C ARG A 324 4.03 17.18 21.13
N THR A 325 5.24 17.71 21.25
CA THR A 325 5.73 18.29 22.51
C THR A 325 5.05 19.62 22.85
N ALA A 326 4.53 20.32 21.85
CA ALA A 326 3.99 21.68 21.99
C ALA A 326 2.47 21.76 21.80
N LEU A 327 1.86 20.82 21.08
CA LEU A 327 0.47 20.90 20.64
C LEU A 327 -0.32 19.62 20.98
N PRO A 328 -1.64 19.73 21.24
CA PRO A 328 -2.55 18.59 21.36
C PRO A 328 -2.53 17.68 20.12
N VAL A 329 -2.84 16.40 20.31
CA VAL A 329 -2.84 15.40 19.23
C VAL A 329 -3.75 15.77 18.06
N GLU A 330 -4.92 16.31 18.35
CA GLU A 330 -5.91 16.72 17.35
C GLU A 330 -5.41 17.85 16.44
N ASP A 331 -4.69 18.82 16.99
CA ASP A 331 -4.16 19.93 16.22
C ASP A 331 -3.00 19.47 15.35
N VAL A 332 -2.11 18.67 15.89
CA VAL A 332 -1.04 18.05 15.09
C VAL A 332 -1.62 17.18 13.98
N ARG A 333 -2.67 16.40 14.25
CA ARG A 333 -3.38 15.60 13.26
C ARG A 333 -3.88 16.45 12.08
N LYS A 334 -4.51 17.59 12.37
CA LYS A 334 -5.00 18.52 11.35
C LYS A 334 -3.86 19.13 10.53
N ILE A 335 -2.81 19.62 11.20
CA ILE A 335 -1.64 20.25 10.56
C ILE A 335 -0.93 19.27 9.63
N VAL A 336 -0.72 18.03 10.06
CA VAL A 336 -0.01 17.05 9.24
C VAL A 336 -0.92 16.27 8.26
N GLY A 337 -2.23 16.40 8.38
CA GLY A 337 -3.21 15.71 7.54
C GLY A 337 -3.23 14.20 7.75
N HIS A 338 -3.25 13.75 9.00
CA HIS A 338 -3.51 12.36 9.34
C HIS A 338 -5.03 12.10 9.35
N THR A 339 -5.44 10.96 8.80
CA THR A 339 -6.87 10.59 8.73
C THR A 339 -7.41 10.12 10.07
N THR A 340 -6.57 9.52 10.90
CA THR A 340 -6.98 8.98 12.21
C THR A 340 -6.04 9.46 13.32
N ILE A 341 -6.54 9.42 14.56
CA ILE A 341 -5.78 9.78 15.76
C ILE A 341 -4.65 8.77 15.98
N GLU A 342 -4.93 7.48 15.78
CA GLU A 342 -3.97 6.39 15.95
C GLU A 342 -2.71 6.59 15.08
N MET A 343 -2.87 7.19 13.90
CA MET A 343 -1.73 7.56 13.08
C MET A 343 -0.85 8.61 13.74
N THR A 344 -1.42 9.53 14.52
CA THR A 344 -0.66 10.56 15.24
C THR A 344 -0.10 9.99 16.55
N GLU A 345 -0.85 9.17 17.25
CA GLU A 345 -0.45 8.48 18.46
C GLU A 345 0.69 7.47 18.25
N TYR A 346 0.76 6.89 17.05
CA TYR A 346 1.90 6.05 16.67
C TYR A 346 3.25 6.75 16.87
N TYR A 347 3.29 8.06 16.65
CA TYR A 347 4.47 8.89 16.92
C TYR A 347 4.60 9.22 18.42
N THR A 348 3.49 9.31 19.15
CA THR A 348 3.46 9.61 20.59
C THR A 348 4.07 8.47 21.42
N GLN A 349 3.91 7.21 21.03
CA GLN A 349 4.53 6.07 21.73
C GLN A 349 6.07 6.16 21.74
N THR A 350 6.67 6.70 20.70
CA THR A 350 8.11 6.93 20.64
C THR A 350 8.54 8.02 21.63
N MET A 351 7.70 9.05 21.79
CA MET A 351 7.93 10.11 22.78
C MET A 351 7.82 9.65 24.24
N VAL A 352 6.88 8.76 24.57
CA VAL A 352 6.72 8.25 25.94
C VAL A 352 8.00 7.56 26.41
N ASN A 353 8.65 6.81 25.53
CA ASN A 353 9.94 6.17 25.86
C ASN A 353 11.07 7.21 26.08
N GLU A 354 11.11 8.30 25.29
CA GLU A 354 12.06 9.40 25.48
C GLU A 354 11.72 10.23 26.74
N MET A 355 10.43 10.48 27.01
CA MET A 355 9.99 11.16 28.23
C MET A 355 10.27 10.34 29.48
N CYS A 356 10.13 9.02 29.46
CA CYS A 356 10.49 8.15 30.58
C CYS A 356 11.98 8.24 30.94
N SER A 357 12.85 8.40 29.93
CA SER A 357 14.28 8.61 30.14
C SER A 357 14.58 10.02 30.66
N ALA A 358 13.83 11.04 30.23
CA ALA A 358 13.98 12.42 30.71
C ALA A 358 13.34 12.68 32.09
N LEU A 359 12.42 11.83 32.53
CA LEU A 359 11.76 11.93 33.86
C LEU A 359 12.59 11.31 35.00
N GLN A 360 13.65 10.58 34.69
CA GLN A 360 14.53 10.03 35.72
C GLN A 360 15.10 11.12 36.65
N PRO A 361 15.67 12.25 36.17
CA PRO A 361 16.11 13.35 37.01
C PRO A 361 14.97 14.01 37.80
N THR A 362 13.76 14.06 37.21
CA THR A 362 12.59 14.68 37.85
C THR A 362 12.06 13.86 39.03
N ARG A 363 12.23 12.53 38.99
CA ARG A 363 11.89 11.65 40.12
C ARG A 363 12.71 11.95 41.38
N GLU A 364 14.00 12.24 41.23
CA GLU A 364 14.86 12.63 42.36
C GLU A 364 14.46 13.98 42.95
N ILE A 365 14.12 14.95 42.08
CA ILE A 365 13.65 16.27 42.49
C ILE A 365 12.31 16.17 43.22
N VAL A 366 11.35 15.41 42.70
CA VAL A 366 10.04 15.20 43.35
C VAL A 366 10.18 14.41 44.64
N SER A 367 11.04 13.41 44.69
CA SER A 367 11.34 12.66 45.94
C SER A 367 11.91 13.57 47.04
N ASN A 368 12.77 14.52 46.66
CA ASN A 368 13.35 15.47 47.60
C ASN A 368 12.40 16.60 48.02
N LEU A 369 11.27 16.80 47.33
CA LEU A 369 10.24 17.78 47.70
C LEU A 369 9.20 17.22 48.68
N PHE A 370 9.12 15.90 48.85
CA PHE A 370 8.14 15.23 49.70
C PHE A 370 8.76 14.40 50.85
N ASN A 371 10.08 14.43 51.05
CA ASN A 371 10.82 13.98 52.20
C ASN A 371 11.29 15.18 53.04
#